data_4c30dbf8e0c0b2bc34a9dcbde059865f
#
_entry.id   4c30dbf8e0c0b2bc34a9dcbde059865f
#
_cell.length_a   1.000
_cell.length_b   1.000
_cell.length_c   1.000
_cell.angle_alpha   90.00
_cell.angle_beta   90.00
_cell.angle_gamma   90.00
#
_symmetry.space_group_name_H-M   'P 1'
#
loop_
_entity.id
_entity.type
_entity.pdbx_description
1 polymer ?
#
loop_
_entity_poly.entity_id
_entity_poly.type
_entity_poly.pdbx_seq_one_letter_code
_entity_poly.pdbx_strand_id
1 'polypeptide(L)'
;MTAGVTQPPYPLHESVKDLLDPEYVAFYNEHVINNQQVHLQPVEASRTSGVLIPGAGPMLDVGKTQDITIQRRATDGPPVPIRCFTPKGHAPPRGWPVMLYFHGGGWVLGNIDTENVVCSNLCVRGNCVVVTVDYRLAPENRWPAAVHDCWETLLWLIADGPATLGVDISKMATGGSSAGGNLASIMTQKALTLSPPVHFRAQLLSVPVTDNTATVENNESYRKYERTPALPALKMYWYRDHYVPNDADRTNPEASPLFWQGDYSQLPPALVMVGELDVLRTEGEQYAAKLVKAGVEVDLQVMKGMPHPFLAMDGALSEGKRCITLMCDALQKAFWQ
;
A
#
# COMPACT_ATOMS: atom_id res chain seq x y z
N MET A 1 50.48 -5.89 1.60
CA MET A 1 49.50 -4.95 1.06
C MET A 1 48.15 -5.43 1.58
N THR A 2 47.64 -4.82 2.63
CA THR A 2 46.27 -5.07 3.13
C THR A 2 45.31 -4.52 2.08
N ALA A 3 44.53 -5.40 1.43
CA ALA A 3 43.45 -4.99 0.56
C ALA A 3 42.54 -4.07 1.40
N GLY A 4 42.49 -2.79 1.04
CA GLY A 4 41.59 -1.86 1.69
C GLY A 4 40.16 -2.38 1.52
N VAL A 5 39.47 -2.62 2.62
CA VAL A 5 38.04 -2.96 2.62
C VAL A 5 37.34 -1.72 2.07
N THR A 6 36.92 -1.78 0.80
CA THR A 6 36.12 -0.72 0.21
C THR A 6 34.79 -0.71 0.98
N GLN A 7 34.45 0.44 1.56
CA GLN A 7 33.15 0.60 2.22
C GLN A 7 32.04 0.41 1.18
N PRO A 8 30.92 -0.24 1.55
CA PRO A 8 29.79 -0.39 0.65
C PRO A 8 29.20 0.99 0.31
N PRO A 9 28.61 1.18 -0.88
CA PRO A 9 28.18 2.49 -1.37
C PRO A 9 27.02 3.08 -0.57
N TYR A 10 26.20 2.25 0.09
CA TYR A 10 24.99 2.70 0.81
C TYR A 10 24.92 2.10 2.23
N PRO A 11 25.86 2.41 3.14
CA PRO A 11 25.81 1.90 4.51
C PRO A 11 24.61 2.49 5.27
N LEU A 12 24.09 1.74 6.25
CA LEU A 12 23.10 2.25 7.17
C LEU A 12 23.61 3.50 7.89
N HIS A 13 22.78 4.56 7.92
CA HIS A 13 23.19 5.83 8.51
C HIS A 13 23.27 5.73 10.03
N GLU A 14 24.29 6.39 10.61
CA GLU A 14 24.56 6.40 12.07
C GLU A 14 23.36 6.81 12.94
N SER A 15 22.49 7.68 12.42
CA SER A 15 21.32 8.15 13.17
C SER A 15 20.23 7.11 13.39
N VAL A 16 20.25 5.99 12.64
CA VAL A 16 19.17 4.98 12.67
C VAL A 16 19.69 3.55 12.82
N LYS A 17 20.95 3.26 12.49
CA LYS A 17 21.49 1.90 12.43
C LYS A 17 21.27 1.08 13.71
N ASP A 18 21.43 1.71 14.88
CA ASP A 18 21.34 1.06 16.18
C ASP A 18 19.89 0.98 16.71
N LEU A 19 18.93 1.55 15.98
CA LEU A 19 17.50 1.53 16.27
C LEU A 19 16.75 0.47 15.44
N LEU A 20 17.36 0.04 14.32
CA LEU A 20 16.77 -0.94 13.42
C LEU A 20 16.74 -2.33 14.03
N ASP A 21 15.71 -3.09 13.65
CA ASP A 21 15.61 -4.50 14.00
C ASP A 21 16.81 -5.29 13.45
N PRO A 22 17.41 -6.22 14.23
CA PRO A 22 18.56 -7.02 13.80
C PRO A 22 18.30 -7.86 12.54
N GLU A 23 17.07 -8.40 12.33
CA GLU A 23 16.72 -9.11 11.09
C GLU A 23 16.77 -8.17 9.89
N TYR A 24 16.27 -6.94 10.05
CA TYR A 24 16.34 -5.94 8.99
C TYR A 24 17.78 -5.53 8.68
N VAL A 25 18.61 -5.31 9.70
CA VAL A 25 20.04 -4.98 9.52
C VAL A 25 20.78 -6.09 8.77
N ALA A 26 20.56 -7.34 9.16
CA ALA A 26 21.16 -8.49 8.48
C ALA A 26 20.74 -8.55 7.01
N PHE A 27 19.45 -8.47 6.76
CA PHE A 27 18.88 -8.46 5.41
C PHE A 27 19.40 -7.30 4.55
N TYR A 28 19.45 -6.08 5.10
CA TYR A 28 19.96 -4.91 4.41
C TYR A 28 21.41 -5.08 3.97
N ASN A 29 22.27 -5.54 4.88
CA ASN A 29 23.69 -5.73 4.63
C ASN A 29 23.96 -6.83 3.59
N GLU A 30 23.10 -7.85 3.51
CA GLU A 30 23.27 -8.95 2.55
C GLU A 30 22.72 -8.59 1.17
N HIS A 31 21.55 -7.95 1.10
CA HIS A 31 20.79 -7.86 -0.15
C HIS A 31 20.63 -6.43 -0.71
N VAL A 32 20.83 -5.39 0.11
CA VAL A 32 20.44 -4.02 -0.27
C VAL A 32 21.62 -3.06 -0.33
N ILE A 33 22.60 -3.18 0.57
CA ILE A 33 23.67 -2.21 0.81
C ILE A 33 24.49 -1.85 -0.45
N ASN A 34 24.56 -2.74 -1.44
CA ASN A 34 25.27 -2.53 -2.68
C ASN A 34 24.38 -2.11 -3.86
N ASN A 35 23.06 -2.06 -3.67
CA ASN A 35 22.13 -1.77 -4.76
C ASN A 35 21.98 -0.27 -4.97
N GLN A 36 22.02 0.17 -6.25
CA GLN A 36 21.76 1.57 -6.60
C GLN A 36 20.37 1.98 -6.11
N GLN A 37 20.33 3.10 -5.39
CA GLN A 37 19.05 3.60 -4.86
C GLN A 37 18.20 4.21 -5.97
N VAL A 38 16.89 3.89 -5.96
CA VAL A 38 15.96 4.25 -7.06
C VAL A 38 15.87 5.75 -7.33
N HIS A 39 15.97 6.60 -6.31
CA HIS A 39 15.90 8.05 -6.48
C HIS A 39 17.21 8.71 -6.93
N LEU A 40 18.29 7.91 -7.05
CA LEU A 40 19.60 8.37 -7.54
C LEU A 40 19.89 7.90 -8.98
N GLN A 41 18.87 7.46 -9.69
CA GLN A 41 18.96 7.01 -11.08
C GLN A 41 17.67 7.39 -11.84
N PRO A 42 17.68 7.37 -13.19
CA PRO A 42 16.46 7.59 -13.97
C PRO A 42 15.33 6.61 -13.60
N VAL A 43 14.08 7.07 -13.68
CA VAL A 43 12.88 6.25 -13.37
C VAL A 43 12.89 4.94 -14.15
N GLU A 44 13.20 4.97 -15.42
CA GLU A 44 13.24 3.80 -16.31
C GLU A 44 14.23 2.76 -15.82
N ALA A 45 15.44 3.19 -15.42
CA ALA A 45 16.44 2.29 -14.82
C ALA A 45 15.95 1.68 -13.50
N SER A 46 15.22 2.46 -12.69
CA SER A 46 14.65 1.97 -11.42
C SER A 46 13.55 0.93 -11.62
N ARG A 47 12.79 1.00 -12.72
CA ARG A 47 11.76 0.01 -13.07
C ARG A 47 12.33 -1.29 -13.61
N THR A 48 13.52 -1.26 -14.21
CA THR A 48 14.16 -2.40 -14.86
C THR A 48 15.30 -3.02 -14.06
N SER A 49 15.70 -2.44 -12.93
CA SER A 49 16.84 -2.84 -12.12
C SER A 49 16.66 -4.12 -11.30
N GLY A 50 15.54 -4.83 -11.44
CA GLY A 50 15.28 -6.10 -10.75
C GLY A 50 14.07 -6.08 -9.84
N VAL A 51 14.07 -6.90 -8.78
CA VAL A 51 12.96 -6.99 -7.82
C VAL A 51 12.83 -5.69 -7.04
N LEU A 52 11.65 -5.08 -7.08
CA LEU A 52 11.37 -3.80 -6.42
C LEU A 52 11.58 -3.88 -4.90
N ILE A 53 11.11 -4.97 -4.29
CA ILE A 53 11.26 -5.24 -2.86
C ILE A 53 11.77 -6.68 -2.73
N PRO A 54 13.07 -6.87 -2.43
CA PRO A 54 13.60 -8.21 -2.17
C PRO A 54 13.05 -8.75 -0.84
N GLY A 55 13.07 -10.08 -0.67
CA GLY A 55 12.72 -10.72 0.60
C GLY A 55 11.28 -11.19 0.70
N ALA A 56 10.53 -11.21 -0.40
CA ALA A 56 9.20 -11.82 -0.44
C ALA A 56 9.26 -13.34 -0.23
N GLY A 57 8.28 -13.86 0.50
CA GLY A 57 8.05 -15.30 0.66
C GLY A 57 7.44 -15.94 -0.59
N PRO A 58 7.08 -17.23 -0.51
CA PRO A 58 6.38 -17.91 -1.61
C PRO A 58 4.91 -17.50 -1.66
N MET A 59 4.37 -17.39 -2.87
CA MET A 59 2.92 -17.28 -3.05
C MET A 59 2.19 -18.52 -2.52
N LEU A 60 1.05 -18.32 -1.89
CA LEU A 60 0.16 -19.42 -1.52
C LEU A 60 -0.62 -19.90 -2.75
N ASP A 61 -0.91 -21.18 -2.75
CA ASP A 61 -1.70 -21.84 -3.82
C ASP A 61 -3.19 -21.47 -3.68
N VAL A 62 -3.65 -20.56 -4.51
CA VAL A 62 -5.04 -20.09 -4.61
C VAL A 62 -5.89 -21.01 -5.51
N GLY A 63 -7.21 -20.86 -5.48
CA GLY A 63 -8.10 -21.63 -6.36
C GLY A 63 -8.00 -21.23 -7.83
N LYS A 64 -7.94 -19.90 -8.10
CA LYS A 64 -7.82 -19.36 -9.46
C LYS A 64 -7.12 -18.01 -9.41
N THR A 65 -6.22 -17.78 -10.36
CA THR A 65 -5.70 -16.44 -10.69
C THR A 65 -6.14 -16.11 -12.11
N GLN A 66 -6.67 -14.90 -12.31
CA GLN A 66 -7.06 -14.43 -13.65
C GLN A 66 -6.79 -12.95 -13.82
N ASP A 67 -6.25 -12.58 -14.98
CA ASP A 67 -6.07 -11.18 -15.39
C ASP A 67 -7.24 -10.77 -16.26
N ILE A 68 -7.80 -9.59 -15.97
CA ILE A 68 -8.94 -9.00 -16.67
C ILE A 68 -8.57 -7.57 -17.04
N THR A 69 -8.97 -7.12 -18.23
CA THR A 69 -8.88 -5.72 -18.62
C THR A 69 -10.28 -5.13 -18.60
N ILE A 70 -10.53 -4.18 -17.71
CA ILE A 70 -11.84 -3.57 -17.51
C ILE A 70 -11.98 -2.28 -18.33
N GLN A 71 -13.17 -2.03 -18.88
CA GLN A 71 -13.50 -0.79 -19.57
C GLN A 71 -13.89 0.31 -18.59
N ARG A 72 -13.52 1.55 -18.89
CA ARG A 72 -13.86 2.72 -18.07
C ARG A 72 -15.33 3.09 -18.20
N ARG A 73 -15.86 3.72 -17.14
CA ARG A 73 -17.26 4.15 -17.04
C ARG A 73 -17.42 5.61 -16.66
N ALA A 74 -16.45 6.16 -15.94
CA ALA A 74 -16.57 7.49 -15.33
C ALA A 74 -15.38 8.41 -15.60
N THR A 75 -14.24 7.87 -15.98
CA THR A 75 -13.00 8.65 -16.19
C THR A 75 -12.35 8.34 -17.53
N ASP A 76 -11.54 9.26 -18.04
CA ASP A 76 -10.80 9.08 -19.29
C ASP A 76 -9.51 8.28 -19.10
N GLY A 77 -9.09 7.57 -20.14
CA GLY A 77 -7.84 6.81 -20.18
C GLY A 77 -7.99 5.45 -20.86
N PRO A 78 -6.90 4.67 -20.91
CA PRO A 78 -6.93 3.31 -21.42
C PRO A 78 -7.75 2.39 -20.48
N PRO A 79 -8.21 1.23 -20.97
CA PRO A 79 -8.76 0.18 -20.12
C PRO A 79 -7.81 -0.18 -18.98
N VAL A 80 -8.34 -0.57 -17.81
CA VAL A 80 -7.54 -0.83 -16.61
C VAL A 80 -7.29 -2.32 -16.45
N PRO A 81 -6.02 -2.77 -16.41
CA PRO A 81 -5.69 -4.15 -16.09
C PRO A 81 -5.86 -4.41 -14.58
N ILE A 82 -6.47 -5.55 -14.27
CA ILE A 82 -6.63 -6.03 -12.89
C ILE A 82 -6.28 -7.51 -12.82
N ARG A 83 -5.83 -7.96 -11.65
CA ARG A 83 -5.66 -9.38 -11.34
C ARG A 83 -6.57 -9.80 -10.20
N CYS A 84 -7.22 -10.93 -10.35
CA CYS A 84 -8.15 -11.48 -9.38
C CYS A 84 -7.65 -12.84 -8.86
N PHE A 85 -7.53 -12.95 -7.54
CA PHE A 85 -7.23 -14.19 -6.83
C PHE A 85 -8.50 -14.71 -6.19
N THR A 86 -8.90 -15.95 -6.51
CA THR A 86 -10.10 -16.58 -5.96
C THR A 86 -9.71 -17.72 -5.04
N PRO A 87 -10.32 -17.86 -3.84
CA PRO A 87 -10.06 -18.98 -2.95
C PRO A 87 -10.38 -20.33 -3.56
N LYS A 88 -9.80 -21.41 -3.02
CA LYS A 88 -10.21 -22.78 -3.32
C LYS A 88 -11.59 -23.08 -2.73
N GLY A 89 -12.30 -24.02 -3.35
CA GLY A 89 -13.60 -24.49 -2.87
C GLY A 89 -14.78 -23.78 -3.53
N HIS A 90 -15.91 -23.78 -2.82
CA HIS A 90 -17.16 -23.22 -3.33
C HIS A 90 -17.45 -21.88 -2.66
N ALA A 91 -17.92 -20.93 -3.45
CA ALA A 91 -18.39 -19.65 -2.92
C ALA A 91 -19.54 -19.84 -1.91
N PRO A 92 -19.59 -19.03 -0.85
CA PRO A 92 -20.77 -18.94 0.00
C PRO A 92 -22.04 -18.63 -0.81
N PRO A 93 -23.25 -18.89 -0.29
CA PRO A 93 -24.51 -18.71 -1.03
C PRO A 93 -24.72 -17.32 -1.65
N ARG A 94 -24.15 -16.25 -1.03
CA ARG A 94 -24.22 -14.88 -1.53
C ARG A 94 -22.98 -14.44 -2.36
N GLY A 95 -22.01 -15.32 -2.52
CA GLY A 95 -20.72 -15.05 -3.14
C GLY A 95 -19.58 -14.88 -2.13
N TRP A 96 -18.36 -14.78 -2.64
CA TRP A 96 -17.17 -14.52 -1.84
C TRP A 96 -17.16 -13.08 -1.31
N PRO A 97 -16.71 -12.82 -0.07
CA PRO A 97 -16.25 -11.48 0.28
C PRO A 97 -15.13 -11.04 -0.67
N VAL A 98 -14.92 -9.73 -0.81
CA VAL A 98 -13.91 -9.22 -1.73
C VAL A 98 -13.04 -8.14 -1.12
N MET A 99 -11.72 -8.26 -1.34
CA MET A 99 -10.70 -7.28 -0.98
C MET A 99 -10.21 -6.58 -2.24
N LEU A 100 -10.35 -5.25 -2.29
CA LEU A 100 -9.75 -4.40 -3.32
C LEU A 100 -8.38 -3.94 -2.82
N TYR A 101 -7.30 -4.35 -3.50
CA TYR A 101 -5.93 -4.17 -3.04
C TYR A 101 -5.11 -3.32 -4.02
N PHE A 102 -4.28 -2.42 -3.49
CA PHE A 102 -3.39 -1.55 -4.26
C PHE A 102 -1.96 -1.74 -3.82
N HIS A 103 -1.06 -2.02 -4.77
CA HIS A 103 0.36 -2.23 -4.49
C HIS A 103 1.08 -0.94 -4.10
N GLY A 104 2.23 -1.07 -3.43
CA GLY A 104 3.13 0.02 -3.13
C GLY A 104 4.02 0.42 -4.32
N GLY A 105 4.96 1.34 -4.09
CA GLY A 105 5.91 1.79 -5.11
C GLY A 105 5.89 3.28 -5.41
N GLY A 106 5.32 4.10 -4.52
CA GLY A 106 5.32 5.57 -4.62
C GLY A 106 4.64 6.10 -5.87
N TRP A 107 3.64 5.37 -6.42
CA TRP A 107 2.94 5.68 -7.69
C TRP A 107 3.85 5.75 -8.93
N VAL A 108 5.14 5.43 -8.80
CA VAL A 108 6.15 5.52 -9.86
C VAL A 108 6.69 4.15 -10.23
N LEU A 109 6.77 3.25 -9.26
CA LEU A 109 7.31 1.89 -9.39
C LEU A 109 6.23 0.85 -9.08
N GLY A 110 6.54 -0.40 -9.44
CA GLY A 110 5.63 -1.52 -9.24
C GLY A 110 4.76 -1.80 -10.48
N ASN A 111 4.03 -2.88 -10.38
CA ASN A 111 3.09 -3.37 -11.36
C ASN A 111 2.18 -4.42 -10.72
N ILE A 112 1.36 -5.08 -11.51
CA ILE A 112 0.42 -6.11 -11.06
C ILE A 112 1.07 -7.31 -10.35
N ASP A 113 2.39 -7.50 -10.51
CA ASP A 113 3.13 -8.61 -9.88
C ASP A 113 3.76 -8.25 -8.53
N THR A 114 3.83 -6.97 -8.19
CA THR A 114 4.66 -6.43 -7.09
C THR A 114 4.34 -7.06 -5.73
N GLU A 115 3.08 -7.29 -5.39
CA GLU A 115 2.64 -7.80 -4.08
C GLU A 115 1.75 -9.05 -4.21
N ASN A 116 2.00 -9.89 -5.21
CA ASN A 116 1.26 -11.15 -5.41
C ASN A 116 1.32 -12.09 -4.21
N VAL A 117 2.44 -12.12 -3.48
CA VAL A 117 2.57 -12.91 -2.24
C VAL A 117 1.59 -12.42 -1.18
N VAL A 118 1.50 -11.11 -0.97
CA VAL A 118 0.53 -10.49 -0.05
C VAL A 118 -0.88 -10.83 -0.49
N CYS A 119 -1.23 -10.60 -1.76
CA CYS A 119 -2.55 -10.88 -2.32
C CYS A 119 -2.95 -12.36 -2.17
N SER A 120 -2.01 -13.29 -2.40
CA SER A 120 -2.27 -14.73 -2.24
C SER A 120 -2.56 -15.11 -0.77
N ASN A 121 -1.83 -14.52 0.19
CA ASN A 121 -2.08 -14.69 1.61
C ASN A 121 -3.46 -14.13 2.02
N LEU A 122 -3.80 -12.91 1.59
CA LEU A 122 -5.11 -12.31 1.85
C LEU A 122 -6.24 -13.16 1.24
N CYS A 123 -6.04 -13.70 0.04
CA CYS A 123 -7.01 -14.58 -0.60
C CYS A 123 -7.23 -15.86 0.20
N VAL A 124 -6.15 -16.60 0.51
CA VAL A 124 -6.24 -17.92 1.14
C VAL A 124 -6.61 -17.79 2.61
N ARG A 125 -5.91 -16.96 3.37
CA ARG A 125 -6.06 -16.85 4.83
C ARG A 125 -7.21 -15.91 5.22
N GLY A 126 -7.47 -14.86 4.41
CA GLY A 126 -8.66 -14.00 4.56
C GLY A 126 -9.94 -14.66 4.05
N ASN A 127 -9.82 -15.73 3.26
CA ASN A 127 -10.90 -16.48 2.64
C ASN A 127 -11.84 -15.57 1.83
N CYS A 128 -11.26 -14.77 0.95
CA CYS A 128 -11.97 -13.78 0.12
C CYS A 128 -11.34 -13.70 -1.28
N VAL A 129 -12.09 -13.21 -2.24
CA VAL A 129 -11.50 -12.80 -3.53
C VAL A 129 -10.65 -11.56 -3.30
N VAL A 130 -9.46 -11.52 -3.90
CA VAL A 130 -8.61 -10.32 -3.90
C VAL A 130 -8.51 -9.80 -5.32
N VAL A 131 -8.83 -8.52 -5.51
CA VAL A 131 -8.68 -7.81 -6.78
C VAL A 131 -7.57 -6.79 -6.62
N THR A 132 -6.46 -6.96 -7.34
CA THR A 132 -5.36 -5.98 -7.38
C THR A 132 -5.35 -5.24 -8.71
N VAL A 133 -4.90 -3.99 -8.70
CA VAL A 133 -5.00 -3.05 -9.82
C VAL A 133 -3.62 -2.70 -10.34
N ASP A 134 -3.43 -2.83 -11.66
CA ASP A 134 -2.25 -2.33 -12.37
C ASP A 134 -2.50 -0.87 -12.75
N TYR A 135 -2.52 0.00 -11.75
CA TYR A 135 -2.80 1.42 -11.94
C TYR A 135 -1.66 2.13 -12.68
N ARG A 136 -1.99 3.13 -13.48
CA ARG A 136 -1.03 3.93 -14.24
C ARG A 136 -0.04 4.65 -13.33
N LEU A 137 1.23 4.60 -13.73
CA LEU A 137 2.34 5.14 -12.97
C LEU A 137 2.79 6.52 -13.47
N ALA A 138 3.27 7.34 -12.56
CA ALA A 138 4.00 8.58 -12.83
C ALA A 138 5.47 8.27 -13.20
N PRO A 139 6.18 9.15 -13.91
CA PRO A 139 5.75 10.50 -14.35
C PRO A 139 4.90 10.53 -15.61
N GLU A 140 4.74 9.42 -16.33
CA GLU A 140 3.98 9.36 -17.59
C GLU A 140 2.50 9.67 -17.35
N ASN A 141 1.97 9.18 -16.24
CA ASN A 141 0.58 9.37 -15.84
C ASN A 141 0.54 9.93 -14.41
N ARG A 142 0.68 11.25 -14.28
CA ARG A 142 0.67 11.96 -13.00
C ARG A 142 -0.69 11.88 -12.33
N TRP A 143 -0.74 12.30 -11.07
CA TRP A 143 -1.99 12.50 -10.37
C TRP A 143 -2.99 13.31 -11.23
N PRO A 144 -4.27 12.92 -11.29
CA PRO A 144 -4.94 11.85 -10.53
C PRO A 144 -5.09 10.50 -11.28
N ALA A 145 -4.24 10.17 -12.25
CA ALA A 145 -4.42 8.99 -13.13
C ALA A 145 -4.56 7.67 -12.35
N ALA A 146 -3.70 7.42 -11.34
CA ALA A 146 -3.78 6.22 -10.49
C ALA A 146 -5.09 6.18 -9.69
N VAL A 147 -5.54 7.32 -9.17
CA VAL A 147 -6.82 7.43 -8.46
C VAL A 147 -7.98 7.07 -9.37
N HIS A 148 -7.95 7.54 -10.62
CA HIS A 148 -8.96 7.22 -11.64
C HIS A 148 -9.00 5.72 -11.95
N ASP A 149 -7.85 5.06 -12.07
CA ASP A 149 -7.79 3.62 -12.35
C ASP A 149 -8.36 2.79 -11.19
N CYS A 150 -8.03 3.15 -9.96
CA CYS A 150 -8.58 2.53 -8.76
C CYS A 150 -10.10 2.77 -8.65
N TRP A 151 -10.57 3.97 -8.98
CA TRP A 151 -11.97 4.31 -9.01
C TRP A 151 -12.76 3.50 -10.03
N GLU A 152 -12.26 3.38 -11.26
CA GLU A 152 -12.88 2.55 -12.30
C GLU A 152 -12.97 1.08 -11.87
N THR A 153 -11.92 0.59 -11.18
CA THR A 153 -11.93 -0.78 -10.66
C THR A 153 -13.01 -0.96 -9.59
N LEU A 154 -13.19 0.00 -8.69
CA LEU A 154 -14.26 -0.04 -7.69
C LEU A 154 -15.64 -0.03 -8.36
N LEU A 155 -15.87 0.85 -9.35
CA LEU A 155 -17.14 0.92 -10.08
C LEU A 155 -17.44 -0.39 -10.83
N TRP A 156 -16.42 -0.97 -11.48
CA TRP A 156 -16.54 -2.26 -12.15
C TRP A 156 -16.85 -3.38 -11.14
N LEU A 157 -16.14 -3.39 -10.00
CA LEU A 157 -16.35 -4.41 -8.97
C LEU A 157 -17.78 -4.40 -8.44
N ILE A 158 -18.36 -3.21 -8.23
CA ILE A 158 -19.75 -3.05 -7.77
C ILE A 158 -20.73 -3.55 -8.83
N ALA A 159 -20.50 -3.23 -10.10
CA ALA A 159 -21.47 -3.49 -11.16
C ALA A 159 -21.35 -4.90 -11.76
N ASP A 160 -20.15 -5.36 -12.03
CA ASP A 160 -19.86 -6.61 -12.77
C ASP A 160 -19.23 -7.70 -11.91
N GLY A 161 -18.63 -7.33 -10.76
CA GLY A 161 -17.94 -8.26 -9.87
C GLY A 161 -18.79 -9.46 -9.44
N PRO A 162 -20.07 -9.27 -9.03
CA PRO A 162 -20.94 -10.38 -8.67
C PRO A 162 -21.10 -11.41 -9.79
N ALA A 163 -21.31 -10.97 -11.01
CA ALA A 163 -21.50 -11.86 -12.16
C ALA A 163 -20.18 -12.49 -12.66
N THR A 164 -19.06 -11.72 -12.58
CA THR A 164 -17.77 -12.13 -13.16
C THR A 164 -16.93 -12.98 -12.20
N LEU A 165 -16.96 -12.62 -10.91
CA LEU A 165 -16.11 -13.22 -9.87
C LEU A 165 -16.90 -14.01 -8.82
N GLY A 166 -18.23 -13.95 -8.83
CA GLY A 166 -19.07 -14.56 -7.80
C GLY A 166 -18.86 -13.94 -6.42
N VAL A 167 -18.74 -12.60 -6.34
CA VAL A 167 -18.49 -11.89 -5.09
C VAL A 167 -19.74 -11.26 -4.50
N ASP A 168 -19.77 -11.13 -3.18
CA ASP A 168 -20.78 -10.39 -2.42
C ASP A 168 -20.26 -8.97 -2.13
N ILE A 169 -20.71 -7.98 -2.90
CA ILE A 169 -20.30 -6.59 -2.74
C ILE A 169 -20.76 -5.95 -1.41
N SER A 170 -21.66 -6.57 -0.65
CA SER A 170 -21.98 -6.12 0.71
C SER A 170 -20.88 -6.44 1.72
N LYS A 171 -19.89 -7.26 1.31
CA LYS A 171 -18.72 -7.67 2.08
C LYS A 171 -17.44 -7.26 1.34
N MET A 172 -17.23 -5.95 1.19
CA MET A 172 -16.01 -5.40 0.58
C MET A 172 -15.07 -4.83 1.64
N ALA A 173 -13.77 -5.08 1.47
CA ALA A 173 -12.70 -4.38 2.16
C ALA A 173 -11.74 -3.76 1.14
N THR A 174 -10.95 -2.79 1.57
CA THR A 174 -9.89 -2.22 0.75
C THR A 174 -8.60 -2.11 1.55
N GLY A 175 -7.48 -2.06 0.86
CA GLY A 175 -6.20 -1.86 1.51
C GLY A 175 -5.04 -1.81 0.53
N GLY A 176 -3.86 -1.59 1.08
CA GLY A 176 -2.65 -1.51 0.31
C GLY A 176 -1.47 -1.05 1.14
N SER A 177 -0.31 -0.99 0.50
CA SER A 177 0.96 -0.65 1.10
C SER A 177 1.45 0.70 0.56
N SER A 178 1.91 1.62 1.43
CA SER A 178 2.53 2.88 1.02
C SER A 178 1.62 3.74 0.12
N ALA A 179 2.00 3.97 -1.14
CA ALA A 179 1.16 4.58 -2.17
C ALA A 179 -0.17 3.83 -2.36
N GLY A 180 -0.17 2.49 -2.24
CA GLY A 180 -1.40 1.69 -2.27
C GLY A 180 -2.28 1.93 -1.04
N GLY A 181 -1.70 2.16 0.13
CA GLY A 181 -2.42 2.58 1.33
C GLY A 181 -3.07 3.97 1.18
N ASN A 182 -2.40 4.88 0.47
CA ASN A 182 -2.98 6.16 0.04
C ASN A 182 -4.22 5.94 -0.83
N LEU A 183 -4.08 5.17 -1.91
CA LEU A 183 -5.19 4.88 -2.82
C LEU A 183 -6.37 4.18 -2.12
N ALA A 184 -6.09 3.26 -1.20
CA ALA A 184 -7.11 2.58 -0.40
C ALA A 184 -7.91 3.56 0.47
N SER A 185 -7.22 4.47 1.18
CA SER A 185 -7.87 5.50 1.99
C SER A 185 -8.75 6.43 1.14
N ILE A 186 -8.25 6.85 -0.03
CA ILE A 186 -9.01 7.67 -0.99
C ILE A 186 -10.26 6.93 -1.47
N MET A 187 -10.16 5.63 -1.77
CA MET A 187 -11.31 4.84 -2.23
C MET A 187 -12.40 4.74 -1.18
N THR A 188 -12.08 4.64 0.12
CA THR A 188 -13.11 4.65 1.18
C THR A 188 -13.87 5.97 1.24
N GLN A 189 -13.16 7.09 1.05
CA GLN A 189 -13.76 8.43 1.05
C GLN A 189 -14.61 8.66 -0.21
N LYS A 190 -14.10 8.28 -1.40
CA LYS A 190 -14.82 8.42 -2.68
C LYS A 190 -16.06 7.53 -2.75
N ALA A 191 -16.02 6.33 -2.19
CA ALA A 191 -17.16 5.42 -2.20
C ALA A 191 -18.42 6.02 -1.53
N LEU A 192 -18.22 6.92 -0.56
CA LEU A 192 -19.33 7.63 0.10
C LEU A 192 -20.01 8.68 -0.81
N THR A 193 -19.39 9.06 -1.93
CA THR A 193 -19.99 9.98 -2.91
C THR A 193 -20.94 9.29 -3.89
N LEU A 194 -20.98 7.96 -3.90
CA LEU A 194 -21.92 7.19 -4.73
C LEU A 194 -23.36 7.33 -4.24
N SER A 195 -24.30 7.07 -5.12
CA SER A 195 -25.73 7.09 -4.79
C SER A 195 -26.39 5.74 -5.16
N PRO A 196 -26.71 4.90 -4.19
CA PRO A 196 -26.47 5.05 -2.75
C PRO A 196 -24.98 4.98 -2.38
N PRO A 197 -24.56 5.54 -1.22
CA PRO A 197 -23.19 5.39 -0.73
C PRO A 197 -22.80 3.94 -0.56
N VAL A 198 -21.51 3.64 -0.86
CA VAL A 198 -20.94 2.31 -0.68
C VAL A 198 -20.01 2.32 0.54
N HIS A 199 -20.28 1.41 1.48
CA HIS A 199 -19.53 1.28 2.73
C HIS A 199 -18.67 0.02 2.67
N PHE A 200 -17.37 0.19 2.86
CA PHE A 200 -16.46 -0.94 3.06
C PHE A 200 -16.62 -1.51 4.48
N ARG A 201 -16.28 -2.80 4.66
CA ARG A 201 -16.27 -3.48 5.96
C ARG A 201 -14.98 -3.23 6.73
N ALA A 202 -13.88 -2.96 6.03
CA ALA A 202 -12.58 -2.63 6.63
C ALA A 202 -11.70 -1.88 5.64
N GLN A 203 -10.74 -1.10 6.18
CA GLN A 203 -9.60 -0.55 5.46
C GLN A 203 -8.30 -1.03 6.12
N LEU A 204 -7.38 -1.63 5.33
CA LEU A 204 -6.14 -2.23 5.80
C LEU A 204 -4.96 -1.46 5.22
N LEU A 205 -4.35 -0.61 6.03
CA LEU A 205 -3.37 0.39 5.60
C LEU A 205 -1.99 0.06 6.15
N SER A 206 -1.09 -0.43 5.30
CA SER A 206 0.30 -0.65 5.67
C SER A 206 1.15 0.55 5.25
N VAL A 207 1.80 1.21 6.21
CA VAL A 207 2.68 2.37 6.01
C VAL A 207 2.10 3.40 5.02
N PRO A 208 0.84 3.84 5.19
CA PRO A 208 0.14 4.62 4.17
C PRO A 208 0.72 6.03 4.03
N VAL A 209 0.77 6.55 2.78
CA VAL A 209 0.95 7.98 2.56
C VAL A 209 -0.41 8.66 2.75
N THR A 210 -0.51 9.58 3.70
CA THR A 210 -1.75 10.31 3.98
C THR A 210 -1.62 11.83 3.83
N ASP A 211 -0.38 12.34 3.74
CA ASP A 211 -0.05 13.75 3.61
C ASP A 211 1.10 14.01 2.63
N ASN A 212 0.78 14.42 1.43
CA ASN A 212 1.78 14.81 0.42
C ASN A 212 2.40 16.20 0.64
N THR A 213 2.07 16.90 1.73
CA THR A 213 2.69 18.18 2.11
C THR A 213 3.78 18.01 3.16
N ALA A 214 3.92 16.81 3.75
CA ALA A 214 4.85 16.55 4.84
C ALA A 214 6.32 16.70 4.43
N THR A 215 7.10 17.41 5.24
CA THR A 215 8.53 17.68 5.04
C THR A 215 9.30 17.59 6.35
N VAL A 216 10.63 17.66 6.30
CA VAL A 216 11.48 17.71 7.50
C VAL A 216 11.21 18.94 8.37
N GLU A 217 10.66 20.02 7.80
CA GLU A 217 10.32 21.24 8.52
C GLU A 217 9.00 21.11 9.30
N ASN A 218 8.01 20.43 8.76
CA ASN A 218 6.64 20.43 9.29
C ASN A 218 6.17 19.08 9.86
N ASN A 219 6.94 17.98 9.71
CA ASN A 219 6.57 16.65 10.17
C ASN A 219 7.67 16.02 11.05
N GLU A 220 7.27 15.45 12.19
CA GLU A 220 8.20 14.91 13.18
C GLU A 220 8.98 13.68 12.66
N SER A 221 8.29 12.70 12.06
CA SER A 221 8.97 11.50 11.56
C SER A 221 9.89 11.80 10.38
N TYR A 222 9.54 12.74 9.50
CA TYR A 222 10.44 13.19 8.43
C TYR A 222 11.72 13.78 8.99
N ARG A 223 11.63 14.60 10.04
CA ARG A 223 12.79 15.19 10.69
C ARG A 223 13.62 14.15 11.42
N LYS A 224 12.97 13.27 12.19
CA LYS A 224 13.65 12.30 13.05
C LYS A 224 14.29 11.16 12.26
N TYR A 225 13.63 10.72 11.20
CA TYR A 225 14.02 9.56 10.39
C TYR A 225 14.38 9.96 8.95
N GLU A 226 14.83 11.19 8.74
CA GLU A 226 15.19 11.73 7.42
C GLU A 226 16.08 10.80 6.60
N ARG A 227 16.99 10.09 7.27
CA ARG A 227 17.99 9.19 6.67
C ARG A 227 17.72 7.71 6.93
N THR A 228 16.46 7.36 7.17
CA THR A 228 16.05 5.96 7.31
C THR A 228 16.38 5.18 6.02
N PRO A 229 16.77 3.89 6.13
CA PRO A 229 16.94 3.08 4.92
C PRO A 229 15.62 2.87 4.19
N ALA A 230 15.71 2.45 2.95
CA ALA A 230 14.62 2.17 2.02
C ALA A 230 13.77 3.37 1.61
N LEU A 231 13.31 4.24 2.53
CA LEU A 231 12.56 5.46 2.21
C LEU A 231 13.10 6.68 2.98
N PRO A 232 14.32 7.16 2.70
CA PRO A 232 14.75 8.45 3.25
C PRO A 232 13.86 9.59 2.71
N ALA A 233 13.80 10.71 3.43
CA ALA A 233 12.96 11.86 3.06
C ALA A 233 13.15 12.31 1.60
N LEU A 234 14.41 12.36 1.12
CA LEU A 234 14.73 12.71 -0.27
C LEU A 234 14.08 11.76 -1.29
N LYS A 235 14.01 10.46 -0.98
CA LYS A 235 13.36 9.48 -1.85
C LYS A 235 11.83 9.67 -1.86
N MET A 236 11.24 10.02 -0.71
CA MET A 236 9.80 10.34 -0.67
C MET A 236 9.50 11.62 -1.45
N TYR A 237 10.34 12.66 -1.37
CA TYR A 237 10.20 13.85 -2.20
C TYR A 237 10.30 13.51 -3.69
N TRP A 238 11.27 12.68 -4.08
CA TRP A 238 11.41 12.21 -5.47
C TRP A 238 10.14 11.53 -5.99
N TYR A 239 9.50 10.65 -5.21
CA TYR A 239 8.21 10.03 -5.58
C TYR A 239 7.11 11.07 -5.75
N ARG A 240 6.97 11.97 -4.77
CA ARG A 240 5.96 13.02 -4.75
C ARG A 240 6.09 13.96 -5.96
N ASP A 241 7.31 14.37 -6.28
CA ASP A 241 7.58 15.30 -7.39
C ASP A 241 7.27 14.70 -8.75
N HIS A 242 7.39 13.38 -8.89
CA HIS A 242 6.95 12.67 -10.09
C HIS A 242 5.43 12.52 -10.14
N TYR A 243 4.78 12.23 -9.02
CA TYR A 243 3.36 11.91 -8.95
C TYR A 243 2.48 13.15 -8.89
N VAL A 244 2.71 14.06 -7.95
CA VAL A 244 1.94 15.29 -7.70
C VAL A 244 2.87 16.51 -7.66
N PRO A 245 3.43 16.91 -8.83
CA PRO A 245 4.47 17.92 -8.91
C PRO A 245 3.99 19.33 -8.55
N ASN A 246 2.69 19.61 -8.71
CA ASN A 246 2.13 20.92 -8.35
C ASN A 246 1.81 20.95 -6.86
N ASP A 247 2.46 21.82 -6.11
CA ASP A 247 2.27 21.95 -4.65
C ASP A 247 0.83 22.26 -4.25
N ALA A 248 0.09 23.03 -5.08
CA ALA A 248 -1.30 23.35 -4.82
C ALA A 248 -2.22 22.10 -4.82
N ASP A 249 -1.87 21.06 -5.55
CA ASP A 249 -2.65 19.82 -5.60
C ASP A 249 -2.34 18.87 -4.43
N ARG A 250 -1.23 19.07 -3.73
CA ARG A 250 -0.80 18.19 -2.62
C ARG A 250 -1.76 18.18 -1.44
N THR A 251 -2.53 19.25 -1.24
CA THR A 251 -3.56 19.31 -0.20
C THR A 251 -4.91 18.75 -0.63
N ASN A 252 -5.07 18.38 -1.91
CA ASN A 252 -6.30 17.78 -2.39
C ASN A 252 -6.54 16.44 -1.68
N PRO A 253 -7.74 16.14 -1.16
CA PRO A 253 -8.05 14.87 -0.51
C PRO A 253 -7.78 13.62 -1.38
N GLU A 254 -7.85 13.74 -2.70
CA GLU A 254 -7.51 12.65 -3.63
C GLU A 254 -5.99 12.52 -3.88
N ALA A 255 -5.17 13.38 -3.27
CA ALA A 255 -3.72 13.22 -3.15
C ALA A 255 -3.31 12.92 -1.70
N SER A 256 -3.95 13.60 -0.75
CA SER A 256 -3.67 13.53 0.69
C SER A 256 -4.95 13.27 1.49
N PRO A 257 -5.33 12.00 1.71
CA PRO A 257 -6.58 11.65 2.38
C PRO A 257 -6.70 12.20 3.82
N LEU A 258 -5.60 12.60 4.45
CA LEU A 258 -5.60 13.28 5.73
C LEU A 258 -6.35 14.63 5.70
N PHE A 259 -6.44 15.29 4.54
CA PHE A 259 -7.13 16.58 4.38
C PHE A 259 -8.59 16.46 3.95
N TRP A 260 -9.12 15.26 3.87
CA TRP A 260 -10.54 15.07 3.56
C TRP A 260 -11.43 15.78 4.60
N GLN A 261 -12.47 16.47 4.12
CA GLN A 261 -13.38 17.29 4.95
C GLN A 261 -14.74 16.65 5.18
N GLY A 262 -14.93 15.40 4.71
CA GLY A 262 -16.17 14.67 4.91
C GLY A 262 -16.31 14.09 6.33
N ASP A 263 -17.36 13.35 6.53
CA ASP A 263 -17.68 12.74 7.83
C ASP A 263 -16.88 11.42 8.03
N TYR A 264 -15.81 11.50 8.80
CA TYR A 264 -14.97 10.35 9.13
C TYR A 264 -15.70 9.22 9.85
N SER A 265 -16.84 9.51 10.53
CA SER A 265 -17.65 8.46 11.20
C SER A 265 -18.28 7.47 10.22
N GLN A 266 -18.35 7.82 8.94
CA GLN A 266 -18.87 6.97 7.87
C GLN A 266 -17.79 6.05 7.27
N LEU A 267 -16.51 6.25 7.63
CA LEU A 267 -15.41 5.42 7.14
C LEU A 267 -15.39 4.07 7.88
N PRO A 268 -14.89 3.01 7.21
CA PRO A 268 -14.87 1.68 7.80
C PRO A 268 -13.86 1.55 8.93
N PRO A 269 -14.03 0.54 9.84
CA PRO A 269 -12.99 0.12 10.76
C PRO A 269 -11.63 -0.02 10.06
N ALA A 270 -10.55 0.35 10.75
CA ALA A 270 -9.22 0.42 10.16
C ALA A 270 -8.19 -0.41 10.92
N LEU A 271 -7.38 -1.16 10.16
CA LEU A 271 -6.05 -1.60 10.61
C LEU A 271 -5.03 -0.63 9.99
N VAL A 272 -4.30 0.10 10.82
CA VAL A 272 -3.23 1.01 10.38
C VAL A 272 -1.90 0.51 10.96
N MET A 273 -0.98 0.14 10.09
CA MET A 273 0.35 -0.33 10.48
C MET A 273 1.39 0.70 10.04
N VAL A 274 2.25 1.15 10.96
CA VAL A 274 3.32 2.12 10.69
C VAL A 274 4.67 1.58 11.12
N GLY A 275 5.72 1.86 10.36
CA GLY A 275 7.09 1.55 10.77
C GLY A 275 7.56 2.50 11.86
N GLU A 276 8.22 1.98 12.90
CA GLU A 276 8.74 2.84 13.97
C GLU A 276 9.74 3.89 13.45
N LEU A 277 10.54 3.50 12.45
CA LEU A 277 11.62 4.31 11.87
C LEU A 277 11.29 4.80 10.46
N ASP A 278 10.00 4.97 10.16
CA ASP A 278 9.50 5.40 8.86
C ASP A 278 9.21 6.90 8.85
N VAL A 279 9.57 7.59 7.76
CA VAL A 279 9.21 9.01 7.57
C VAL A 279 7.69 9.21 7.53
N LEU A 280 6.92 8.22 7.10
CA LEU A 280 5.46 8.28 6.97
C LEU A 280 4.72 7.99 8.29
N ARG A 281 5.44 7.68 9.39
CA ARG A 281 4.83 7.27 10.65
C ARG A 281 3.85 8.30 11.19
N THR A 282 4.28 9.55 11.33
CA THR A 282 3.45 10.62 11.94
C THR A 282 2.14 10.84 11.17
N GLU A 283 2.17 10.85 9.85
CA GLU A 283 0.96 11.06 9.05
C GLU A 283 0.01 9.86 9.09
N GLY A 284 0.53 8.64 9.18
CA GLY A 284 -0.28 7.43 9.39
C GLY A 284 -0.95 7.43 10.77
N GLU A 285 -0.21 7.79 11.83
CA GLU A 285 -0.75 7.96 13.19
C GLU A 285 -1.81 9.07 13.25
N GLN A 286 -1.61 10.19 12.54
CA GLN A 286 -2.57 11.30 12.46
C GLN A 286 -3.88 10.89 11.75
N TYR A 287 -3.79 10.09 10.67
CA TYR A 287 -4.97 9.57 10.00
C TYR A 287 -5.75 8.64 10.92
N ALA A 288 -5.07 7.72 11.60
CA ALA A 288 -5.67 6.83 12.61
C ALA A 288 -6.36 7.65 13.73
N ALA A 289 -5.70 8.71 14.22
CA ALA A 289 -6.26 9.57 15.28
C ALA A 289 -7.54 10.31 14.81
N LYS A 290 -7.62 10.73 13.55
CA LYS A 290 -8.86 11.32 12.99
C LYS A 290 -10.02 10.31 12.97
N LEU A 291 -9.75 9.07 12.58
CA LEU A 291 -10.74 7.98 12.60
C LEU A 291 -11.23 7.72 14.03
N VAL A 292 -10.31 7.55 14.99
CA VAL A 292 -10.65 7.36 16.42
C VAL A 292 -11.50 8.52 16.96
N LYS A 293 -11.09 9.76 16.65
CA LYS A 293 -11.84 10.96 17.08
C LYS A 293 -13.27 10.99 16.54
N ALA A 294 -13.49 10.40 15.37
CA ALA A 294 -14.82 10.28 14.76
C ALA A 294 -15.61 9.04 15.25
N GLY A 295 -15.07 8.25 16.19
CA GLY A 295 -15.73 7.06 16.74
C GLY A 295 -15.55 5.79 15.91
N VAL A 296 -14.66 5.79 14.91
CA VAL A 296 -14.33 4.60 14.10
C VAL A 296 -13.39 3.69 14.88
N GLU A 297 -13.64 2.38 14.85
CA GLU A 297 -12.73 1.39 15.44
C GLU A 297 -11.41 1.35 14.66
N VAL A 298 -10.28 1.53 15.37
CA VAL A 298 -8.94 1.52 14.77
C VAL A 298 -8.01 0.60 15.56
N ASP A 299 -7.38 -0.32 14.87
CA ASP A 299 -6.22 -1.07 15.35
C ASP A 299 -4.95 -0.42 14.78
N LEU A 300 -4.25 0.37 15.60
CA LEU A 300 -3.00 1.03 15.23
C LEU A 300 -1.81 0.20 15.72
N GLN A 301 -1.01 -0.30 14.79
CA GLN A 301 0.19 -1.11 15.07
C GLN A 301 1.46 -0.37 14.69
N VAL A 302 2.34 -0.14 15.67
CA VAL A 302 3.70 0.39 15.44
C VAL A 302 4.67 -0.79 15.36
N MET A 303 5.24 -1.01 14.19
CA MET A 303 6.17 -2.12 13.93
C MET A 303 7.56 -1.73 14.39
N LYS A 304 8.00 -2.33 15.51
CA LYS A 304 9.22 -1.98 16.23
C LYS A 304 10.47 -2.24 15.39
N GLY A 305 11.39 -1.29 15.39
CA GLY A 305 12.65 -1.40 14.64
C GLY A 305 12.50 -1.42 13.11
N MET A 306 11.28 -1.28 12.57
CA MET A 306 11.04 -1.36 11.14
C MET A 306 11.08 0.01 10.47
N PRO A 307 11.84 0.15 9.36
CA PRO A 307 11.71 1.25 8.42
C PRO A 307 10.62 0.92 7.38
N HIS A 308 10.51 1.72 6.33
CA HIS A 308 9.65 1.48 5.17
C HIS A 308 10.36 0.66 4.07
N PRO A 309 9.67 -0.20 3.28
CA PRO A 309 8.50 -1.01 3.56
C PRO A 309 8.92 -2.36 4.16
N PHE A 310 8.09 -3.03 4.92
CA PHE A 310 8.38 -4.35 5.51
C PHE A 310 7.32 -5.42 5.17
N LEU A 311 6.11 -5.02 4.77
CA LEU A 311 5.01 -5.93 4.47
C LEU A 311 5.37 -6.99 3.41
N ALA A 312 5.98 -6.57 2.31
CA ALA A 312 6.35 -7.47 1.21
C ALA A 312 7.71 -8.20 1.43
N MET A 313 8.25 -8.14 2.66
CA MET A 313 9.51 -8.82 3.03
C MET A 313 9.22 -10.01 3.96
N ASP A 314 8.07 -10.64 3.82
CA ASP A 314 7.58 -11.73 4.67
C ASP A 314 8.42 -13.01 4.59
N GLY A 315 9.21 -13.20 3.53
CA GLY A 315 10.18 -14.29 3.41
C GLY A 315 11.45 -14.08 4.25
N ALA A 316 11.78 -12.81 4.55
CA ALA A 316 13.01 -12.43 5.23
C ALA A 316 12.80 -11.88 6.65
N LEU A 317 11.66 -11.21 6.91
CA LEU A 317 11.41 -10.51 8.17
C LEU A 317 10.22 -11.10 8.93
N SER A 318 10.41 -11.33 10.22
CA SER A 318 9.35 -11.75 11.15
C SER A 318 8.20 -10.73 11.20
N GLU A 319 8.52 -9.43 11.20
CA GLU A 319 7.54 -8.36 11.18
C GLU A 319 6.76 -8.30 9.85
N GLY A 320 7.36 -8.65 8.72
CA GLY A 320 6.63 -8.80 7.45
C GLY A 320 5.56 -9.91 7.52
N LYS A 321 5.92 -11.07 8.08
CA LYS A 321 4.98 -12.18 8.34
C LYS A 321 3.87 -11.76 9.30
N ARG A 322 4.23 -11.02 10.36
CA ARG A 322 3.27 -10.51 11.35
C ARG A 322 2.27 -9.55 10.70
N CYS A 323 2.72 -8.65 9.84
CA CYS A 323 1.85 -7.72 9.12
C CYS A 323 0.82 -8.44 8.25
N ILE A 324 1.25 -9.41 7.44
CA ILE A 324 0.32 -10.20 6.63
C ILE A 324 -0.69 -10.94 7.53
N THR A 325 -0.25 -11.45 8.68
CA THR A 325 -1.14 -12.13 9.63
C THR A 325 -2.19 -11.17 10.18
N LEU A 326 -1.80 -9.98 10.64
CA LEU A 326 -2.74 -8.95 11.10
C LEU A 326 -3.76 -8.56 10.03
N MET A 327 -3.33 -8.41 8.78
CA MET A 327 -4.26 -8.12 7.67
C MET A 327 -5.25 -9.27 7.43
N CYS A 328 -4.78 -10.52 7.46
CA CYS A 328 -5.64 -11.68 7.30
C CYS A 328 -6.66 -11.80 8.44
N ASP A 329 -6.23 -11.59 9.68
CA ASP A 329 -7.09 -11.64 10.87
C ASP A 329 -8.15 -10.51 10.83
N ALA A 330 -7.76 -9.31 10.40
CA ALA A 330 -8.68 -8.20 10.20
C ALA A 330 -9.75 -8.51 9.13
N LEU A 331 -9.37 -9.16 8.02
CA LEU A 331 -10.33 -9.63 7.01
C LEU A 331 -11.26 -10.71 7.55
N GLN A 332 -10.73 -11.67 8.31
CA GLN A 332 -11.56 -12.69 8.96
C GLN A 332 -12.58 -12.06 9.89
N LYS A 333 -12.17 -11.07 10.70
CA LYS A 333 -13.08 -10.32 11.57
C LYS A 333 -14.14 -9.57 10.76
N ALA A 334 -13.75 -8.85 9.71
CA ALA A 334 -14.64 -8.01 8.92
C ALA A 334 -15.69 -8.80 8.11
N PHE A 335 -15.36 -10.01 7.68
CA PHE A 335 -16.19 -10.78 6.76
C PHE A 335 -16.95 -11.93 7.40
N TRP A 336 -16.44 -12.49 8.52
CA TRP A 336 -16.92 -13.77 9.05
C TRP A 336 -17.38 -13.71 10.52
N GLN A 337 -17.13 -12.59 11.20
CA GLN A 337 -17.62 -12.31 12.58
C GLN A 337 -18.63 -11.18 12.57
#